data_f420ba461983e75d4d43e9e30eee744d
#
_entry.id   f420ba461983e75d4d43e9e30eee744d
#
_cell.length_a   1.000
_cell.length_b   1.000
_cell.length_c   1.000
_cell.angle_alpha   90.00
_cell.angle_beta   90.00
_cell.angle_gamma   90.00
#
_symmetry.space_group_name_H-M   'P 1'
#
loop_
_entity.id
_entity.type
_entity.pdbx_description
1 polymer ?
#
loop_
_entity_poly.entity_id
_entity_poly.type
_entity_poly.pdbx_seq_one_letter_code
_entity_poly.pdbx_strand_id
1 'polypeptide(L)'
;AELKTKSKMFCSCLNAFGLEKEPNQNICEVCSGQPGALPVINKGAVKKVLKTALALDCQINDLSKFDRKNYFYPDLPKGYQISQYDAPFSQGGFLEISGEKIRITRIHLEEDTGKLVHRAGADFSLVDLNRAGVPLMELVTEPDIRSGLEAKQFCQELQLILRYLEVSDADMEKGQMRCEVNISLREIPRNDAELKTAESRGKENKLGTKVEIKNLNSFRAVERSIDYEIKRQAEILEKGEKIIQETRGWDDAKGETFSQRVKEEAHDYRYFPEPDLPPLSGLNLLAEDLKKEIPELPAQKRERFAKEYNLPLGDVEILVSSPELASYFEETASELKNWAKGAEPRIDLDKAVKIVVNYLITETPRIASILNITDYALRERIFPENFAEFAKTVLQGVVSSSGAQALLKEMFISG
;
A
#
# COMPACT_ATOMS: atom_id res chain seq x y z
N ALA A 1 -4.78 -0.06 -5.00
CA ALA A 1 -4.11 -1.34 -4.78
C ALA A 1 -4.98 -2.48 -5.29
N GLU A 2 -4.38 -3.43 -5.99
CA GLU A 2 -5.04 -4.69 -6.37
C GLU A 2 -5.28 -5.56 -5.13
N LEU A 3 -6.49 -6.15 -5.04
CA LEU A 3 -6.90 -6.91 -3.86
C LEU A 3 -6.61 -8.41 -4.02
N LYS A 4 -6.17 -9.03 -2.94
CA LYS A 4 -5.85 -10.46 -2.81
C LYS A 4 -7.13 -11.30 -2.70
N THR A 5 -7.80 -11.58 -3.82
CA THR A 5 -9.01 -12.40 -3.89
C THR A 5 -8.76 -13.69 -4.68
N LYS A 6 -9.63 -14.68 -4.55
CA LYS A 6 -9.52 -15.93 -5.32
C LYS A 6 -9.93 -15.76 -6.78
N SER A 7 -10.88 -14.86 -7.04
CA SER A 7 -11.39 -14.58 -8.38
C SER A 7 -11.37 -13.09 -8.68
N LYS A 8 -11.53 -12.72 -9.93
CA LYS A 8 -11.68 -11.35 -10.39
C LYS A 8 -12.91 -10.67 -9.79
N MET A 9 -13.05 -9.36 -10.04
CA MET A 9 -14.05 -8.53 -9.38
C MET A 9 -15.48 -8.93 -9.74
N PHE A 10 -15.74 -9.25 -11.00
CA PHE A 10 -17.10 -9.46 -11.50
C PHE A 10 -17.30 -10.80 -12.21
N CYS A 11 -16.33 -11.71 -12.17
CA CYS A 11 -16.40 -13.03 -12.78
C CYS A 11 -15.64 -14.09 -11.97
N SER A 12 -15.71 -15.35 -12.40
CA SER A 12 -15.06 -16.49 -11.74
C SER A 12 -13.63 -16.74 -12.20
N CYS A 13 -13.08 -15.98 -13.17
CA CYS A 13 -11.67 -16.10 -13.56
C CYS A 13 -10.76 -15.93 -12.33
N LEU A 14 -9.68 -16.70 -12.27
CA LEU A 14 -8.75 -16.61 -11.17
C LEU A 14 -8.12 -15.21 -11.09
N ASN A 15 -7.90 -14.73 -9.88
CA ASN A 15 -7.09 -13.56 -9.63
C ASN A 15 -5.65 -14.02 -9.41
N ALA A 16 -4.89 -14.18 -10.50
CA ALA A 16 -3.65 -14.92 -10.53
C ALA A 16 -2.39 -14.05 -10.33
N PHE A 17 -2.52 -12.73 -10.19
CA PHE A 17 -1.40 -11.78 -9.95
C PHE A 17 -0.17 -11.98 -10.85
N GLY A 18 -0.39 -12.20 -12.16
CA GLY A 18 0.72 -12.35 -13.12
C GLY A 18 1.38 -13.74 -13.09
N LEU A 19 0.70 -14.75 -12.57
CA LEU A 19 1.12 -16.14 -12.67
C LEU A 19 0.85 -16.75 -14.05
N GLU A 20 0.07 -16.08 -14.90
CA GLU A 20 -0.21 -16.47 -16.26
C GLU A 20 1.07 -16.38 -17.11
N LYS A 21 1.36 -17.48 -17.81
CA LYS A 21 2.56 -17.59 -18.67
C LYS A 21 2.37 -16.93 -20.03
N GLU A 22 1.13 -16.93 -20.51
CA GLU A 22 0.79 -16.42 -21.85
C GLU A 22 -0.30 -15.33 -21.76
N PRO A 23 -0.30 -14.37 -22.66
CA PRO A 23 -1.34 -13.33 -22.75
C PRO A 23 -2.73 -13.93 -22.99
N ASN A 24 -3.75 -13.33 -22.46
CA ASN A 24 -5.16 -13.65 -22.69
C ASN A 24 -5.59 -15.08 -22.38
N GLN A 25 -4.90 -15.77 -21.44
CA GLN A 25 -5.28 -17.11 -20.99
C GLN A 25 -6.38 -17.10 -19.92
N ASN A 26 -6.37 -16.10 -19.06
CA ASN A 26 -7.26 -16.00 -17.89
C ASN A 26 -8.34 -14.96 -18.14
N ILE A 27 -9.16 -15.22 -19.14
CA ILE A 27 -10.27 -14.35 -19.57
C ILE A 27 -11.54 -15.16 -19.78
N CYS A 28 -12.69 -14.51 -19.59
CA CYS A 28 -14.02 -15.02 -19.93
C CYS A 28 -14.85 -13.92 -20.58
N GLU A 29 -16.08 -14.26 -20.97
CA GLU A 29 -17.04 -13.35 -21.60
C GLU A 29 -17.32 -12.08 -20.78
N VAL A 30 -17.28 -12.15 -19.45
CA VAL A 30 -17.51 -10.99 -18.56
C VAL A 30 -16.30 -10.05 -18.59
N CYS A 31 -15.09 -10.53 -18.28
CA CYS A 31 -13.93 -9.66 -18.20
C CYS A 31 -13.40 -9.22 -19.58
N SER A 32 -13.75 -9.93 -20.66
CA SER A 32 -13.48 -9.51 -22.05
C SER A 32 -14.59 -8.62 -22.63
N GLY A 33 -15.66 -8.34 -21.88
CA GLY A 33 -16.71 -7.40 -22.26
C GLY A 33 -17.61 -7.90 -23.40
N GLN A 34 -17.87 -9.19 -23.47
CA GLN A 34 -18.75 -9.76 -24.50
C GLN A 34 -20.21 -9.28 -24.32
N PRO A 35 -20.91 -8.95 -25.41
CA PRO A 35 -22.31 -8.54 -25.34
C PRO A 35 -23.20 -9.58 -24.64
N GLY A 36 -24.01 -9.14 -23.67
CA GLY A 36 -24.93 -10.00 -22.93
C GLY A 36 -24.33 -10.71 -21.71
N ALA A 37 -23.03 -10.58 -21.47
CA ALA A 37 -22.40 -11.10 -20.25
C ALA A 37 -22.71 -10.18 -19.06
N LEU A 38 -23.11 -10.77 -17.92
CA LEU A 38 -23.51 -10.04 -16.72
C LEU A 38 -22.45 -10.14 -15.62
N PRO A 39 -22.11 -9.02 -14.96
CA PRO A 39 -21.18 -9.00 -13.85
C PRO A 39 -21.80 -9.57 -12.56
N VAL A 40 -20.97 -10.19 -11.70
CA VAL A 40 -21.35 -10.66 -10.36
C VAL A 40 -20.32 -10.19 -9.34
N ILE A 41 -20.76 -9.46 -8.30
CA ILE A 41 -19.88 -8.83 -7.32
C ILE A 41 -19.07 -9.86 -6.51
N ASN A 42 -17.77 -9.67 -6.40
CA ASN A 42 -16.90 -10.46 -5.55
C ASN A 42 -17.04 -10.04 -4.07
N LYS A 43 -17.69 -10.87 -3.26
CA LYS A 43 -17.88 -10.63 -1.83
C LYS A 43 -16.55 -10.50 -1.06
N GLY A 44 -15.51 -11.23 -1.49
CA GLY A 44 -14.18 -11.15 -0.88
C GLY A 44 -13.54 -9.77 -1.07
N ALA A 45 -13.69 -9.17 -2.26
CA ALA A 45 -13.21 -7.81 -2.53
C ALA A 45 -13.93 -6.77 -1.67
N VAL A 46 -15.27 -6.87 -1.56
CA VAL A 46 -16.06 -5.99 -0.68
C VAL A 46 -15.54 -6.06 0.76
N LYS A 47 -15.39 -7.27 1.32
CA LYS A 47 -14.88 -7.46 2.70
C LYS A 47 -13.50 -6.82 2.89
N LYS A 48 -12.61 -6.94 1.92
CA LYS A 48 -11.25 -6.39 1.99
C LYS A 48 -11.24 -4.86 2.00
N VAL A 49 -12.07 -4.23 1.17
CA VAL A 49 -12.24 -2.76 1.19
C VAL A 49 -12.80 -2.28 2.53
N LEU A 50 -13.82 -2.96 3.06
CA LEU A 50 -14.40 -2.62 4.36
C LEU A 50 -13.38 -2.78 5.50
N LYS A 51 -12.56 -3.85 5.50
CA LYS A 51 -11.46 -4.01 6.48
C LYS A 51 -10.46 -2.87 6.42
N THR A 52 -10.06 -2.45 5.21
CA THR A 52 -9.16 -1.31 5.04
C THR A 52 -9.79 -0.02 5.55
N ALA A 53 -11.05 0.23 5.24
CA ALA A 53 -11.77 1.41 5.70
C ALA A 53 -11.87 1.47 7.23
N LEU A 54 -12.18 0.34 7.87
CA LEU A 54 -12.23 0.23 9.34
C LEU A 54 -10.85 0.46 9.98
N ALA A 55 -9.78 -0.08 9.40
CA ALA A 55 -8.42 0.10 9.89
C ALA A 55 -7.91 1.55 9.78
N LEU A 56 -8.53 2.34 8.92
CA LEU A 56 -8.21 3.76 8.70
C LEU A 56 -9.27 4.70 9.32
N ASP A 57 -10.08 4.20 10.24
CA ASP A 57 -11.15 4.96 10.92
C ASP A 57 -12.14 5.67 9.97
N CYS A 58 -12.34 5.10 8.77
CA CYS A 58 -13.32 5.62 7.82
C CYS A 58 -14.75 5.30 8.25
N GLN A 59 -15.67 6.23 7.94
CA GLN A 59 -17.10 5.97 8.08
C GLN A 59 -17.58 5.08 6.93
N ILE A 60 -18.18 3.94 7.25
CA ILE A 60 -18.79 3.05 6.28
C ILE A 60 -20.15 3.60 5.86
N ASN A 61 -20.44 3.62 4.56
CA ASN A 61 -21.74 3.94 4.02
C ASN A 61 -22.61 2.67 4.03
N ASP A 62 -23.77 2.72 4.67
CA ASP A 62 -24.67 1.56 4.75
C ASP A 62 -25.24 1.14 3.39
N LEU A 63 -25.41 2.11 2.50
CA LEU A 63 -25.82 1.92 1.11
C LEU A 63 -24.67 2.32 0.17
N SER A 64 -24.33 1.43 -0.75
CA SER A 64 -23.33 1.67 -1.77
C SER A 64 -23.78 1.10 -3.12
N LYS A 65 -23.29 1.64 -4.21
CA LYS A 65 -23.60 1.18 -5.57
C LYS A 65 -22.38 1.25 -6.47
N PHE A 66 -22.44 0.52 -7.56
CA PHE A 66 -21.49 0.65 -8.65
C PHE A 66 -22.01 1.54 -9.76
N ASP A 67 -21.12 2.24 -10.42
CA ASP A 67 -21.36 3.12 -11.54
C ASP A 67 -20.46 2.74 -12.71
N ARG A 68 -20.91 3.07 -13.94
CA ARG A 68 -20.07 2.97 -15.15
C ARG A 68 -19.31 4.27 -15.32
N LYS A 69 -17.95 4.17 -15.31
CA LYS A 69 -17.01 5.25 -15.65
C LYS A 69 -16.65 5.09 -17.12
N ASN A 70 -17.22 5.93 -17.97
CA ASN A 70 -17.12 5.75 -19.42
C ASN A 70 -15.88 6.42 -19.99
N TYR A 71 -14.99 5.63 -20.57
CA TYR A 71 -13.86 6.10 -21.38
C TYR A 71 -13.39 4.96 -22.30
N PHE A 72 -12.85 5.33 -23.46
CA PHE A 72 -12.39 4.36 -24.43
C PHE A 72 -10.88 4.20 -24.36
N TYR A 73 -10.46 2.97 -24.09
CA TYR A 73 -9.05 2.59 -24.12
C TYR A 73 -8.93 1.15 -24.62
N PRO A 74 -7.87 0.77 -25.36
CA PRO A 74 -7.76 -0.57 -25.93
C PRO A 74 -7.76 -1.71 -24.92
N ASP A 75 -7.26 -1.48 -23.70
CA ASP A 75 -7.23 -2.44 -22.61
C ASP A 75 -8.48 -2.40 -21.71
N LEU A 76 -9.49 -1.61 -22.08
CA LEU A 76 -10.79 -1.54 -21.44
C LEU A 76 -11.88 -2.08 -22.40
N PRO A 77 -12.05 -3.42 -22.47
CA PRO A 77 -12.82 -4.05 -23.55
C PRO A 77 -14.30 -3.70 -23.57
N LYS A 78 -14.88 -3.33 -22.41
CA LYS A 78 -16.28 -2.89 -22.31
C LYS A 78 -16.49 -1.45 -22.78
N GLY A 79 -15.44 -0.65 -22.92
CA GLY A 79 -15.52 0.79 -23.14
C GLY A 79 -15.90 1.61 -21.90
N TYR A 80 -16.07 0.95 -20.78
CA TYR A 80 -16.28 1.55 -19.46
C TYR A 80 -15.64 0.69 -18.36
N GLN A 81 -15.32 1.31 -17.24
CA GLN A 81 -14.85 0.66 -16.02
C GLN A 81 -16.00 0.66 -15.00
N ILE A 82 -16.28 -0.48 -14.38
CA ILE A 82 -17.21 -0.53 -13.26
C ILE A 82 -16.44 -0.04 -12.03
N SER A 83 -16.91 1.05 -11.44
CA SER A 83 -16.29 1.77 -10.33
C SER A 83 -17.38 2.29 -9.38
N GLN A 84 -17.05 3.21 -8.48
CA GLN A 84 -17.99 3.89 -7.60
C GLN A 84 -17.77 5.40 -7.63
N TYR A 85 -18.81 6.19 -7.76
CA TYR A 85 -18.72 7.64 -7.87
C TYR A 85 -19.31 8.37 -6.65
N ASP A 86 -20.63 8.41 -6.55
CA ASP A 86 -21.34 9.18 -5.53
C ASP A 86 -21.69 8.38 -4.26
N ALA A 87 -21.61 7.06 -4.31
CA ALA A 87 -21.88 6.17 -3.17
C ALA A 87 -20.73 5.16 -2.96
N PRO A 88 -19.51 5.61 -2.62
CA PRO A 88 -18.39 4.73 -2.34
C PRO A 88 -18.64 3.90 -1.07
N PHE A 89 -17.84 2.88 -0.81
CA PHE A 89 -17.97 2.06 0.40
C PHE A 89 -17.71 2.84 1.68
N SER A 90 -16.79 3.80 1.66
CA SER A 90 -16.49 4.60 2.85
C SER A 90 -16.01 6.00 2.52
N GLN A 91 -16.12 6.88 3.52
CA GLN A 91 -15.70 8.27 3.46
C GLN A 91 -15.01 8.67 4.77
N GLY A 92 -14.22 9.73 4.69
CA GLY A 92 -13.48 10.23 5.86
C GLY A 92 -12.42 9.26 6.35
N GLY A 93 -12.05 9.36 7.62
CA GLY A 93 -10.93 8.63 8.21
C GLY A 93 -9.59 9.33 8.01
N PHE A 94 -8.53 8.68 8.47
CA PHE A 94 -7.18 9.24 8.38
C PHE A 94 -6.12 8.15 8.51
N LEU A 95 -4.89 8.49 8.07
CA LEU A 95 -3.69 7.77 8.40
C LEU A 95 -2.71 8.74 9.07
N GLU A 96 -2.18 8.36 10.22
CA GLU A 96 -1.22 9.18 10.96
C GLU A 96 0.21 8.89 10.48
N ILE A 97 0.93 9.95 10.10
CA ILE A 97 2.32 9.88 9.65
C ILE A 97 3.12 10.94 10.41
N SER A 98 4.14 10.51 11.16
CA SER A 98 5.01 11.39 11.94
C SER A 98 4.27 12.34 12.89
N GLY A 99 3.13 11.90 13.43
CA GLY A 99 2.28 12.69 14.34
C GLY A 99 1.25 13.58 13.63
N GLU A 100 1.24 13.62 12.31
CA GLU A 100 0.28 14.39 11.52
C GLU A 100 -0.78 13.47 10.91
N LYS A 101 -2.05 13.88 10.95
CA LYS A 101 -3.17 13.12 10.38
C LYS A 101 -3.38 13.50 8.92
N ILE A 102 -3.15 12.57 8.03
CA ILE A 102 -3.51 12.69 6.61
C ILE A 102 -4.92 12.14 6.43
N ARG A 103 -5.87 13.03 6.19
CA ARG A 103 -7.28 12.68 6.04
C ARG A 103 -7.55 11.96 4.73
N ILE A 104 -8.54 11.10 4.75
CA ILE A 104 -8.99 10.31 3.61
C ILE A 104 -10.34 10.86 3.16
N THR A 105 -10.48 11.16 1.87
CA THR A 105 -11.74 11.60 1.27
C THR A 105 -12.69 10.41 1.14
N ARG A 106 -12.20 9.30 0.56
CA ARG A 106 -12.98 8.09 0.32
C ARG A 106 -12.09 6.88 0.05
N ILE A 107 -12.67 5.70 0.22
CA ILE A 107 -12.17 4.43 -0.31
C ILE A 107 -13.27 3.80 -1.13
N HIS A 108 -12.98 3.43 -2.36
CA HIS A 108 -13.91 2.80 -3.27
C HIS A 108 -13.31 1.60 -3.99
N LEU A 109 -14.17 0.79 -4.58
CA LEU A 109 -13.83 -0.44 -5.26
C LEU A 109 -14.15 -0.34 -6.74
N GLU A 110 -13.25 -0.82 -7.57
CA GLU A 110 -13.39 -0.85 -9.01
C GLU A 110 -12.71 -2.10 -9.60
N GLU A 111 -12.82 -2.29 -10.88
CA GLU A 111 -12.05 -3.29 -11.61
C GLU A 111 -10.83 -2.68 -12.28
N ASP A 112 -9.73 -3.43 -12.38
CA ASP A 112 -8.56 -3.00 -13.15
C ASP A 112 -8.75 -3.24 -14.65
N THR A 113 -8.01 -2.49 -15.47
CA THR A 113 -7.95 -2.65 -16.92
C THR A 113 -6.96 -3.74 -17.33
N GLY A 114 -6.93 -4.11 -18.59
CA GLY A 114 -5.91 -4.97 -19.16
C GLY A 114 -4.53 -4.30 -19.17
N LYS A 115 -3.64 -4.85 -19.99
CA LYS A 115 -2.27 -4.32 -20.14
C LYS A 115 -2.00 -4.06 -21.63
N LEU A 116 -1.43 -2.89 -21.93
CA LEU A 116 -0.90 -2.57 -23.25
C LEU A 116 0.59 -2.87 -23.30
N VAL A 117 1.01 -3.55 -24.35
CA VAL A 117 2.43 -3.83 -24.62
C VAL A 117 2.81 -3.12 -25.92
N HIS A 118 3.68 -2.13 -25.79
CA HIS A 118 4.24 -1.37 -26.92
C HIS A 118 5.58 -1.99 -27.30
N ARG A 119 5.70 -2.45 -28.54
CA ARG A 119 6.97 -2.93 -29.08
C ARG A 119 7.71 -1.78 -29.75
N ALA A 120 9.00 -1.66 -29.48
CA ALA A 120 9.83 -0.63 -30.11
C ALA A 120 9.79 -0.77 -31.63
N GLY A 121 9.48 0.32 -32.34
CA GLY A 121 9.41 0.35 -33.81
C GLY A 121 8.12 -0.24 -34.41
N ALA A 122 7.16 -0.68 -33.62
CA ALA A 122 5.87 -1.12 -34.15
C ALA A 122 4.86 0.05 -34.20
N ASP A 123 3.99 0.03 -35.17
CA ASP A 123 2.86 0.96 -35.37
C ASP A 123 1.56 0.45 -34.68
N PHE A 124 1.65 -0.62 -33.91
CA PHE A 124 0.55 -1.23 -33.17
C PHE A 124 0.92 -1.50 -31.73
N SER A 125 -0.09 -1.71 -30.90
CA SER A 125 0.03 -2.18 -29.51
C SER A 125 -0.65 -3.54 -29.37
N LEU A 126 -0.05 -4.39 -28.54
CA LEU A 126 -0.66 -5.67 -28.15
C LEU A 126 -1.49 -5.45 -26.87
N VAL A 127 -2.61 -6.16 -26.76
CA VAL A 127 -3.51 -6.11 -25.62
C VAL A 127 -3.49 -7.44 -24.90
N ASP A 128 -3.19 -7.42 -23.62
CA ASP A 128 -3.29 -8.54 -22.71
C ASP A 128 -4.39 -8.25 -21.66
N LEU A 129 -5.46 -9.05 -21.68
CA LEU A 129 -6.61 -8.90 -20.81
C LEU A 129 -6.55 -9.79 -19.56
N ASN A 130 -5.43 -10.47 -19.29
CA ASN A 130 -5.30 -11.29 -18.08
C ASN A 130 -5.58 -10.49 -16.80
N ARG A 131 -5.15 -9.24 -16.74
CA ARG A 131 -5.42 -8.35 -15.60
C ARG A 131 -6.83 -7.73 -15.62
N ALA A 132 -7.49 -7.62 -16.77
CA ALA A 132 -8.81 -7.00 -16.88
C ALA A 132 -9.80 -7.64 -15.92
N GLY A 133 -10.46 -6.84 -15.10
CA GLY A 133 -11.40 -7.30 -14.10
C GLY A 133 -10.80 -7.70 -12.74
N VAL A 134 -9.49 -7.53 -12.52
CA VAL A 134 -8.88 -7.70 -11.18
C VAL A 134 -9.48 -6.68 -10.22
N PRO A 135 -9.85 -7.06 -8.97
CA PRO A 135 -10.39 -6.12 -8.00
C PRO A 135 -9.35 -5.05 -7.65
N LEU A 136 -9.70 -3.80 -7.82
CA LEU A 136 -8.86 -2.64 -7.55
C LEU A 136 -9.52 -1.73 -6.52
N MET A 137 -8.83 -1.49 -5.41
CA MET A 137 -9.24 -0.53 -4.39
C MET A 137 -8.53 0.81 -4.65
N GLU A 138 -9.28 1.89 -4.74
CA GLU A 138 -8.74 3.24 -4.78
C GLU A 138 -8.99 3.96 -3.46
N LEU A 139 -7.94 4.54 -2.88
CA LEU A 139 -7.98 5.42 -1.73
C LEU A 139 -7.60 6.83 -2.20
N VAL A 140 -8.41 7.81 -1.85
CA VAL A 140 -8.19 9.22 -2.17
C VAL A 140 -8.00 9.99 -0.88
N THR A 141 -6.89 10.75 -0.77
CA THR A 141 -6.62 11.58 0.39
C THR A 141 -7.17 13.00 0.20
N GLU A 142 -7.38 13.70 1.32
CA GLU A 142 -7.44 15.16 1.32
C GLU A 142 -6.04 15.74 1.04
N PRO A 143 -5.94 17.01 0.63
CA PRO A 143 -4.66 17.63 0.31
C PRO A 143 -3.89 18.06 1.57
N ASP A 144 -3.65 17.13 2.48
CA ASP A 144 -2.96 17.37 3.75
C ASP A 144 -1.44 17.18 3.67
N ILE A 145 -0.97 16.35 2.73
CA ILE A 145 0.45 16.08 2.50
C ILE A 145 1.18 17.33 2.01
N ARG A 146 2.35 17.64 2.58
CA ARG A 146 3.10 18.87 2.33
C ARG A 146 4.50 18.65 1.71
N SER A 147 5.01 17.42 1.69
CA SER A 147 6.34 17.12 1.17
C SER A 147 6.39 15.76 0.46
N GLY A 148 7.45 15.56 -0.35
CA GLY A 148 7.72 14.27 -0.97
C GLY A 148 7.99 13.17 0.06
N LEU A 149 8.67 13.51 1.17
CA LEU A 149 8.94 12.59 2.27
C LEU A 149 7.65 12.10 2.95
N GLU A 150 6.73 13.02 3.28
CA GLU A 150 5.42 12.64 3.86
C GLU A 150 4.61 11.75 2.91
N ALA A 151 4.59 12.05 1.61
CA ALA A 151 3.91 11.24 0.62
C ALA A 151 4.49 9.81 0.55
N LYS A 152 5.80 9.70 0.58
CA LYS A 152 6.49 8.41 0.62
C LYS A 152 6.14 7.62 1.89
N GLN A 153 6.22 8.25 3.06
CA GLN A 153 5.87 7.64 4.34
C GLN A 153 4.41 7.19 4.38
N PHE A 154 3.49 8.01 3.86
CA PHE A 154 2.08 7.64 3.72
C PHE A 154 1.90 6.38 2.87
N CYS A 155 2.53 6.32 1.70
CA CYS A 155 2.43 5.16 0.82
C CYS A 155 3.04 3.90 1.45
N GLN A 156 4.16 4.02 2.17
CA GLN A 156 4.81 2.90 2.86
C GLN A 156 3.97 2.38 4.02
N GLU A 157 3.41 3.26 4.84
CA GLU A 157 2.56 2.86 5.97
C GLU A 157 1.24 2.25 5.47
N LEU A 158 0.63 2.83 4.43
CA LEU A 158 -0.55 2.23 3.80
C LEU A 158 -0.26 0.83 3.26
N GLN A 159 0.86 0.65 2.55
CA GLN A 159 1.29 -0.68 2.07
C GLN A 159 1.39 -1.67 3.24
N LEU A 160 2.02 -1.26 4.33
CA LEU A 160 2.22 -2.10 5.50
C LEU A 160 0.87 -2.50 6.14
N ILE A 161 -0.05 -1.56 6.29
CA ILE A 161 -1.42 -1.83 6.78
C ILE A 161 -2.13 -2.84 5.88
N LEU A 162 -2.06 -2.68 4.55
CA LEU A 162 -2.70 -3.60 3.61
C LEU A 162 -2.14 -5.03 3.72
N ARG A 163 -0.85 -5.18 3.99
CA ARG A 163 -0.20 -6.47 4.25
C ARG A 163 -0.64 -7.08 5.57
N TYR A 164 -0.67 -6.30 6.66
CA TYR A 164 -1.15 -6.77 7.97
C TYR A 164 -2.62 -7.20 7.94
N LEU A 165 -3.45 -6.56 7.14
CA LEU A 165 -4.84 -6.93 6.91
C LEU A 165 -5.02 -8.11 5.94
N GLU A 166 -3.96 -8.59 5.31
CA GLU A 166 -3.99 -9.58 4.24
C GLU A 166 -4.91 -9.17 3.07
N VAL A 167 -5.02 -7.87 2.85
CA VAL A 167 -5.88 -7.28 1.81
C VAL A 167 -5.17 -7.27 0.47
N SER A 168 -3.89 -6.92 0.46
CA SER A 168 -3.05 -6.82 -0.73
C SER A 168 -1.58 -7.00 -0.34
N ASP A 169 -0.77 -7.55 -1.22
CA ASP A 169 0.69 -7.50 -1.08
C ASP A 169 1.22 -6.09 -1.40
N ALA A 170 0.44 -5.34 -2.17
CA ALA A 170 0.68 -3.94 -2.55
C ALA A 170 2.11 -3.69 -3.06
N ASP A 171 2.63 -4.64 -3.85
CA ASP A 171 3.96 -4.54 -4.44
C ASP A 171 3.94 -3.58 -5.63
N MET A 172 4.65 -2.45 -5.50
CA MET A 172 4.70 -1.43 -6.55
C MET A 172 5.49 -1.91 -7.78
N GLU A 173 6.54 -2.72 -7.59
CA GLU A 173 7.36 -3.23 -8.68
C GLU A 173 6.59 -4.23 -9.54
N LYS A 174 5.66 -4.97 -8.94
CA LYS A 174 4.73 -5.86 -9.64
C LYS A 174 3.47 -5.15 -10.15
N GLY A 175 3.34 -3.86 -9.90
CA GLY A 175 2.17 -3.06 -10.31
C GLY A 175 0.91 -3.29 -9.47
N GLN A 176 1.01 -4.03 -8.36
CA GLN A 176 -0.12 -4.30 -7.47
C GLN A 176 -0.55 -3.07 -6.65
N MET A 177 0.33 -2.10 -6.48
CA MET A 177 0.04 -0.78 -5.93
C MET A 177 0.54 0.28 -6.89
N ARG A 178 -0.29 1.28 -7.16
CA ARG A 178 0.04 2.43 -7.98
C ARG A 178 -0.26 3.69 -7.20
N CYS A 179 0.65 4.66 -7.29
CA CYS A 179 0.46 5.97 -6.68
C CYS A 179 0.33 7.01 -7.79
N GLU A 180 -0.67 7.86 -7.66
CA GLU A 180 -0.84 9.06 -8.49
C GLU A 180 -0.76 10.27 -7.58
N VAL A 181 0.01 11.27 -7.96
CA VAL A 181 0.20 12.49 -7.18
C VAL A 181 -0.53 13.63 -7.84
N ASN A 182 -1.40 14.29 -7.08
CA ASN A 182 -1.99 15.56 -7.45
C ASN A 182 -1.33 16.66 -6.64
N ILE A 183 -0.59 17.55 -7.28
CA ILE A 183 0.18 18.60 -6.62
C ILE A 183 -0.19 19.97 -7.13
N SER A 184 -0.25 20.94 -6.23
CA SER A 184 -0.38 22.36 -6.56
C SER A 184 0.40 23.20 -5.56
N LEU A 185 0.99 24.30 -6.02
CA LEU A 185 1.61 25.29 -5.16
C LEU A 185 0.77 26.56 -5.11
N ARG A 186 0.85 27.27 -4.02
CA ARG A 186 0.31 28.63 -3.84
C ARG A 186 1.34 29.50 -3.13
N GLU A 187 1.29 30.77 -3.40
CA GLU A 187 2.03 31.76 -2.63
C GLU A 187 1.39 31.92 -1.24
N ILE A 188 2.23 31.93 -0.22
CA ILE A 188 1.82 32.27 1.15
C ILE A 188 2.29 33.70 1.39
N PRO A 189 1.39 34.66 1.78
CA PRO A 189 1.79 36.02 2.10
C PRO A 189 2.84 36.06 3.20
N ARG A 190 3.91 36.82 3.01
CA ARG A 190 5.05 36.89 3.95
C ARG A 190 4.76 37.67 5.23
N ASN A 191 3.62 38.42 5.31
CA ASN A 191 3.29 39.30 6.43
C ASN A 191 2.10 38.78 7.22
N ASP A 192 2.30 38.55 8.52
CA ASP A 192 1.26 38.19 9.50
C ASP A 192 0.08 39.20 9.55
N ALA A 193 0.27 40.44 9.08
CA ALA A 193 -0.78 41.48 9.02
C ALA A 193 -1.80 41.18 7.90
N GLU A 194 -1.40 40.59 6.77
CA GLU A 194 -2.28 40.23 5.67
C GLU A 194 -3.11 38.96 5.97
N LEU A 195 -2.59 38.10 6.85
CA LEU A 195 -3.27 36.90 7.32
C LEU A 195 -4.46 37.17 8.27
N LYS A 196 -4.59 38.39 8.80
CA LYS A 196 -5.59 38.75 9.84
C LYS A 196 -6.93 39.24 9.29
N THR A 197 -7.04 39.55 8.00
CA THR A 197 -8.32 40.01 7.42
C THR A 197 -9.23 38.84 7.06
N ALA A 198 -10.55 38.97 7.20
CA ALA A 198 -11.52 37.93 6.86
C ALA A 198 -11.46 37.51 5.37
N GLU A 199 -11.04 38.42 4.49
CA GLU A 199 -10.84 38.19 3.06
C GLU A 199 -9.58 37.35 2.78
N SER A 200 -8.51 37.50 3.57
CA SER A 200 -7.31 36.71 3.44
C SER A 200 -7.52 35.27 3.91
N ARG A 201 -8.35 35.04 4.94
CA ARG A 201 -8.73 33.69 5.39
C ARG A 201 -9.45 32.88 4.30
N GLY A 202 -10.26 33.55 3.47
CA GLY A 202 -10.91 32.90 2.30
C GLY A 202 -9.93 32.60 1.16
N LYS A 203 -8.83 33.37 1.01
CA LYS A 203 -7.76 33.11 0.03
C LYS A 203 -6.76 32.05 0.50
N GLU A 204 -6.55 31.92 1.82
CA GLU A 204 -5.64 30.93 2.41
C GLU A 204 -6.00 29.48 2.08
N ASN A 205 -7.28 29.20 1.88
CA ASN A 205 -7.75 27.84 1.58
C ASN A 205 -7.86 27.53 0.07
N LYS A 206 -7.55 28.48 -0.81
CA LYS A 206 -7.63 28.24 -2.25
C LYS A 206 -6.35 27.54 -2.72
N LEU A 207 -6.48 26.28 -3.13
CA LEU A 207 -5.39 25.52 -3.76
C LEU A 207 -4.99 26.17 -5.10
N GLY A 208 -3.72 26.03 -5.47
CA GLY A 208 -3.22 26.41 -6.79
C GLY A 208 -3.71 25.51 -7.92
N THR A 209 -3.22 25.76 -9.13
CA THR A 209 -3.53 24.91 -10.29
C THR A 209 -2.93 23.52 -10.10
N LYS A 210 -3.77 22.49 -10.23
CA LYS A 210 -3.41 21.10 -10.03
C LYS A 210 -2.62 20.54 -11.20
N VAL A 211 -1.51 19.88 -10.90
CA VAL A 211 -0.76 19.01 -11.82
C VAL A 211 -0.86 17.58 -11.32
N GLU A 212 -1.17 16.66 -12.20
CA GLU A 212 -1.23 15.22 -11.92
C GLU A 212 0.07 14.54 -12.37
N ILE A 213 0.72 13.78 -11.49
CA ILE A 213 1.92 13.01 -11.83
C ILE A 213 1.56 11.53 -11.84
N LYS A 214 1.87 10.87 -12.96
CA LYS A 214 1.65 9.44 -13.18
C LYS A 214 2.97 8.70 -13.40
N ASN A 215 2.87 7.37 -13.50
CA ASN A 215 4.00 6.49 -13.76
C ASN A 215 5.03 6.43 -12.62
N LEU A 216 4.52 6.38 -11.38
CA LEU A 216 5.31 6.30 -10.16
C LEU A 216 5.40 4.83 -9.71
N ASN A 217 6.51 4.16 -10.04
CA ASN A 217 6.68 2.72 -9.85
C ASN A 217 7.45 2.36 -8.57
N SER A 218 7.78 3.33 -7.72
CA SER A 218 8.44 3.14 -6.43
C SER A 218 8.12 4.27 -5.47
N PHE A 219 8.24 4.02 -4.17
CA PHE A 219 8.10 5.08 -3.16
C PHE A 219 9.15 6.19 -3.30
N ARG A 220 10.34 5.84 -3.79
CA ARG A 220 11.37 6.83 -4.12
C ARG A 220 10.97 7.72 -5.29
N ALA A 221 10.30 7.16 -6.30
CA ALA A 221 9.78 7.94 -7.41
C ALA A 221 8.68 8.91 -6.96
N VAL A 222 7.82 8.51 -6.01
CA VAL A 222 6.81 9.39 -5.40
C VAL A 222 7.49 10.59 -4.72
N GLU A 223 8.46 10.36 -3.84
CA GLU A 223 9.21 11.41 -3.15
C GLU A 223 9.89 12.36 -4.14
N ARG A 224 10.71 11.83 -5.05
CA ARG A 224 11.51 12.63 -5.99
C ARG A 224 10.66 13.42 -6.98
N SER A 225 9.56 12.87 -7.45
CA SER A 225 8.66 13.53 -8.39
C SER A 225 7.97 14.73 -7.75
N ILE A 226 7.57 14.63 -6.49
CA ILE A 226 7.00 15.74 -5.73
C ILE A 226 8.04 16.83 -5.51
N ASP A 227 9.24 16.48 -5.06
CA ASP A 227 10.32 17.44 -4.82
C ASP A 227 10.72 18.18 -6.11
N TYR A 228 10.73 17.48 -7.24
CA TYR A 228 10.95 18.09 -8.54
C TYR A 228 9.82 19.06 -8.92
N GLU A 229 8.56 18.64 -8.80
CA GLU A 229 7.41 19.47 -9.14
C GLU A 229 7.28 20.71 -8.25
N ILE A 230 7.62 20.61 -6.97
CA ILE A 230 7.68 21.76 -6.08
C ILE A 230 8.64 22.81 -6.64
N LYS A 231 9.85 22.42 -7.02
CA LYS A 231 10.85 23.31 -7.60
C LYS A 231 10.39 23.91 -8.93
N ARG A 232 9.91 23.05 -9.85
CA ARG A 232 9.44 23.48 -11.18
C ARG A 232 8.30 24.48 -11.08
N GLN A 233 7.30 24.20 -10.24
CA GLN A 233 6.15 25.09 -10.07
C GLN A 233 6.55 26.41 -9.37
N ALA A 234 7.46 26.35 -8.40
CA ALA A 234 7.97 27.56 -7.74
C ALA A 234 8.68 28.48 -8.74
N GLU A 235 9.57 27.94 -9.60
CA GLU A 235 10.29 28.72 -10.62
C GLU A 235 9.34 29.37 -11.64
N ILE A 236 8.24 28.72 -12.01
CA ILE A 236 7.23 29.29 -12.91
C ILE A 236 6.49 30.43 -12.23
N LEU A 237 6.06 30.22 -10.98
CA LEU A 237 5.34 31.25 -10.22
C LEU A 237 6.22 32.47 -9.89
N GLU A 238 7.51 32.27 -9.57
CA GLU A 238 8.49 33.36 -9.34
C GLU A 238 8.72 34.23 -10.57
N LYS A 239 8.58 33.64 -11.78
CA LYS A 239 8.61 34.42 -13.06
C LYS A 239 7.32 35.14 -13.38
N GLY A 240 6.28 35.00 -12.53
CA GLY A 240 4.95 35.54 -12.76
C GLY A 240 4.14 34.79 -13.81
N GLU A 241 4.56 33.60 -14.19
CA GLU A 241 3.88 32.74 -15.13
C GLU A 241 2.82 31.88 -14.43
N LYS A 242 1.86 31.35 -15.20
CA LYS A 242 0.79 30.49 -14.67
C LYS A 242 1.12 29.00 -14.82
N ILE A 243 0.82 28.22 -13.79
CA ILE A 243 0.84 26.78 -13.90
C ILE A 243 -0.30 26.31 -14.80
N ILE A 244 0.02 25.44 -15.74
CA ILE A 244 -0.96 24.80 -16.65
C ILE A 244 -1.46 23.54 -16.00
N GLN A 245 -2.78 23.29 -16.05
CA GLN A 245 -3.36 22.04 -15.59
C GLN A 245 -3.06 20.93 -16.59
N GLU A 246 -2.20 20.00 -16.20
CA GLU A 246 -1.72 18.92 -17.06
C GLU A 246 -1.51 17.60 -16.32
N THR A 247 -1.41 16.51 -17.06
CA THR A 247 -0.88 15.24 -16.57
C THR A 247 0.58 15.11 -17.03
N ARG A 248 1.46 14.82 -16.07
CA ARG A 248 2.89 14.62 -16.30
C ARG A 248 3.30 13.20 -15.98
N GLY A 249 4.26 12.65 -16.70
CA GLY A 249 4.93 11.40 -16.40
C GLY A 249 6.21 11.64 -15.62
N TRP A 250 6.65 10.67 -14.83
CA TRP A 250 7.95 10.67 -14.18
C TRP A 250 8.97 9.87 -15.00
N ASP A 251 10.12 10.47 -15.31
CA ASP A 251 11.30 9.82 -15.91
C ASP A 251 12.34 9.60 -14.80
N ASP A 252 12.43 8.37 -14.30
CA ASP A 252 13.31 8.05 -13.16
C ASP A 252 14.81 8.14 -13.52
N ALA A 253 15.16 7.90 -14.80
CA ALA A 253 16.54 7.98 -15.27
C ALA A 253 17.03 9.43 -15.34
N LYS A 254 16.20 10.36 -15.78
CA LYS A 254 16.51 11.78 -15.84
C LYS A 254 16.23 12.49 -14.51
N GLY A 255 15.35 11.95 -13.67
CA GLY A 255 14.93 12.56 -12.42
C GLY A 255 14.05 13.80 -12.62
N GLU A 256 13.22 13.80 -13.65
CA GLU A 256 12.35 14.92 -14.02
C GLU A 256 10.95 14.47 -14.43
N THR A 257 9.99 15.38 -14.34
CA THR A 257 8.66 15.17 -14.92
C THR A 257 8.62 15.70 -16.35
N PHE A 258 7.85 15.04 -17.21
CA PHE A 258 7.61 15.49 -18.60
C PHE A 258 6.10 15.56 -18.87
N SER A 259 5.68 16.54 -19.67
CA SER A 259 4.28 16.67 -20.04
C SER A 259 3.84 15.52 -20.92
N GLN A 260 2.76 14.84 -20.54
CA GLN A 260 2.14 13.78 -21.34
C GLN A 260 0.88 14.28 -22.03
N ARG A 261 0.09 15.12 -21.36
CA ARG A 261 -1.17 15.60 -21.86
C ARG A 261 -1.57 16.89 -21.15
N VAL A 262 -1.88 17.91 -21.93
CA VAL A 262 -2.51 19.12 -21.42
C VAL A 262 -4.01 18.85 -21.32
N LYS A 263 -4.60 19.11 -20.15
CA LYS A 263 -6.05 19.00 -19.92
C LYS A 263 -6.70 20.32 -20.30
N GLU A 264 -7.08 20.48 -21.54
CA GLU A 264 -7.90 21.62 -21.97
C GLU A 264 -9.34 21.53 -21.43
N GLU A 265 -9.84 20.30 -21.22
CA GLU A 265 -11.14 20.04 -20.61
C GLU A 265 -11.04 18.86 -19.62
N ALA A 266 -11.77 18.94 -18.51
CA ALA A 266 -11.92 17.80 -17.60
C ALA A 266 -12.63 16.67 -18.37
N HIS A 267 -12.10 15.43 -18.31
CA HIS A 267 -12.81 14.30 -18.86
C HIS A 267 -14.16 14.15 -18.16
N ASP A 268 -15.23 14.38 -18.87
CA ASP A 268 -16.55 13.98 -18.45
C ASP A 268 -16.68 12.47 -18.68
N TYR A 269 -16.49 11.70 -17.61
CA TYR A 269 -16.65 10.24 -17.63
C TYR A 269 -18.12 9.83 -17.74
N ARG A 270 -19.07 10.75 -17.72
CA ARG A 270 -20.52 10.50 -17.85
C ARG A 270 -20.96 9.32 -16.97
N TYR A 271 -20.65 9.41 -15.68
CA TYR A 271 -21.01 8.39 -14.73
C TYR A 271 -22.53 8.16 -14.72
N PHE A 272 -22.93 6.91 -14.69
CA PHE A 272 -24.31 6.50 -14.41
C PHE A 272 -24.30 5.15 -13.70
N PRO A 273 -25.38 4.81 -12.92
CA PRO A 273 -25.45 3.55 -12.19
C PRO A 273 -25.27 2.34 -13.10
N GLU A 274 -24.48 1.35 -12.64
CA GLU A 274 -24.35 0.07 -13.34
C GLU A 274 -25.69 -0.70 -13.24
N PRO A 275 -26.45 -0.88 -14.33
CA PRO A 275 -27.81 -1.43 -14.28
C PRO A 275 -27.85 -2.91 -13.92
N ASP A 276 -26.75 -3.64 -14.16
CA ASP A 276 -26.68 -5.09 -13.94
C ASP A 276 -26.22 -5.44 -12.52
N LEU A 277 -25.88 -4.45 -11.69
CA LEU A 277 -25.49 -4.63 -10.29
C LEU A 277 -26.48 -3.91 -9.36
N PRO A 278 -27.22 -4.64 -8.52
CA PRO A 278 -28.09 -4.01 -7.54
C PRO A 278 -27.25 -3.24 -6.49
N PRO A 279 -27.81 -2.15 -5.93
CA PRO A 279 -27.21 -1.48 -4.79
C PRO A 279 -26.99 -2.45 -3.61
N LEU A 280 -25.90 -2.25 -2.88
CA LEU A 280 -25.56 -3.00 -1.68
C LEU A 280 -26.04 -2.25 -0.46
N SER A 281 -26.75 -2.92 0.43
CA SER A 281 -27.25 -2.37 1.71
C SER A 281 -26.86 -3.26 2.89
N GLY A 282 -26.94 -2.71 4.10
CA GLY A 282 -26.56 -3.44 5.32
C GLY A 282 -25.05 -3.59 5.49
N LEU A 283 -24.28 -2.71 4.88
CA LEU A 283 -22.80 -2.75 4.95
C LEU A 283 -22.29 -2.45 6.34
N ASN A 284 -23.01 -1.68 7.16
CA ASN A 284 -22.66 -1.43 8.56
C ASN A 284 -22.69 -2.72 9.39
N LEU A 285 -23.67 -3.60 9.17
CA LEU A 285 -23.74 -4.90 9.86
C LEU A 285 -22.56 -5.80 9.49
N LEU A 286 -22.20 -5.81 8.20
CA LEU A 286 -21.04 -6.55 7.73
C LEU A 286 -19.74 -5.97 8.31
N ALA A 287 -19.65 -4.66 8.42
CA ALA A 287 -18.49 -3.96 8.99
C ALA A 287 -18.30 -4.28 10.48
N GLU A 288 -19.38 -4.35 11.28
CA GLU A 288 -19.31 -4.74 12.70
C GLU A 288 -18.74 -6.14 12.91
N ASP A 289 -19.06 -7.08 12.01
CA ASP A 289 -18.47 -8.41 12.09
C ASP A 289 -16.99 -8.39 11.67
N LEU A 290 -16.65 -7.66 10.62
CA LEU A 290 -15.27 -7.54 10.13
C LEU A 290 -14.36 -6.82 11.10
N LYS A 291 -14.88 -5.92 11.93
CA LYS A 291 -14.12 -5.21 12.98
C LYS A 291 -13.45 -6.17 13.97
N LYS A 292 -14.07 -7.32 14.22
CA LYS A 292 -13.52 -8.37 15.10
C LYS A 292 -12.37 -9.15 14.44
N GLU A 293 -12.26 -9.07 13.11
CA GLU A 293 -11.24 -9.76 12.32
C GLU A 293 -10.02 -8.87 12.04
N ILE A 294 -10.01 -7.60 12.46
CA ILE A 294 -8.90 -6.69 12.25
C ILE A 294 -7.78 -7.08 13.23
N PRO A 295 -6.57 -7.42 12.74
CA PRO A 295 -5.44 -7.72 13.60
C PRO A 295 -4.91 -6.44 14.27
N GLU A 296 -3.97 -6.58 15.17
CA GLU A 296 -3.19 -5.46 15.67
C GLU A 296 -2.43 -4.80 14.53
N LEU A 297 -2.67 -3.51 14.32
CA LEU A 297 -2.09 -2.74 13.21
C LEU A 297 -0.63 -2.33 13.49
N PRO A 298 0.16 -2.00 12.45
CA PRO A 298 1.58 -1.68 12.60
C PRO A 298 1.88 -0.62 13.66
N ALA A 299 1.12 0.47 13.71
CA ALA A 299 1.31 1.54 14.70
C ALA A 299 1.13 1.04 16.14
N GLN A 300 0.06 0.28 16.40
CA GLN A 300 -0.21 -0.32 17.72
C GLN A 300 0.88 -1.33 18.11
N LYS A 301 1.33 -2.14 17.14
CA LYS A 301 2.38 -3.13 17.34
C LYS A 301 3.73 -2.48 17.64
N ARG A 302 4.07 -1.37 16.98
CA ARG A 302 5.28 -0.58 17.29
C ARG A 302 5.24 -0.06 18.73
N GLU A 303 4.14 0.54 19.14
CA GLU A 303 3.99 1.05 20.50
C GLU A 303 4.10 -0.07 21.53
N ARG A 304 3.43 -1.20 21.29
CA ARG A 304 3.48 -2.36 22.17
C ARG A 304 4.88 -2.98 22.26
N PHE A 305 5.57 -3.20 21.11
CA PHE A 305 6.92 -3.77 21.10
C PHE A 305 7.93 -2.89 21.83
N ALA A 306 7.89 -1.59 21.61
CA ALA A 306 8.75 -0.65 22.31
C ALA A 306 8.56 -0.73 23.83
N LYS A 307 7.29 -0.80 24.29
CA LYS A 307 6.94 -0.82 25.72
C LYS A 307 7.14 -2.19 26.36
N GLU A 308 6.64 -3.25 25.73
CA GLU A 308 6.62 -4.61 26.30
C GLU A 308 8.01 -5.24 26.36
N TYR A 309 8.81 -5.01 25.31
CA TYR A 309 10.15 -5.62 25.20
C TYR A 309 11.28 -4.64 25.45
N ASN A 310 10.97 -3.38 25.81
CA ASN A 310 11.95 -2.32 26.06
C ASN A 310 12.99 -2.18 24.93
N LEU A 311 12.49 -2.12 23.69
CA LEU A 311 13.30 -2.07 22.48
C LEU A 311 13.46 -0.63 21.95
N PRO A 312 14.62 -0.30 21.36
CA PRO A 312 14.81 0.95 20.61
C PRO A 312 13.83 1.04 19.44
N LEU A 313 13.34 2.25 19.11
CA LEU A 313 12.39 2.46 18.02
C LEU A 313 12.92 1.96 16.67
N GLY A 314 14.24 2.12 16.39
CA GLY A 314 14.83 1.63 15.15
C GLY A 314 14.73 0.12 14.98
N ASP A 315 14.92 -0.65 16.05
CA ASP A 315 14.79 -2.11 16.04
C ASP A 315 13.31 -2.51 15.85
N VAL A 316 12.42 -1.81 16.52
CA VAL A 316 10.96 -2.03 16.42
C VAL A 316 10.47 -1.78 15.01
N GLU A 317 10.93 -0.72 14.33
CA GLU A 317 10.57 -0.43 12.93
C GLU A 317 10.95 -1.60 11.99
N ILE A 318 12.14 -2.19 12.20
CA ILE A 318 12.57 -3.33 11.40
C ILE A 318 11.70 -4.57 11.69
N LEU A 319 11.46 -4.87 12.97
CA LEU A 319 10.65 -6.01 13.37
C LEU A 319 9.21 -5.94 12.85
N VAL A 320 8.62 -4.74 12.84
CA VAL A 320 7.24 -4.52 12.39
C VAL A 320 7.15 -4.33 10.87
N SER A 321 8.27 -4.24 10.15
CA SER A 321 8.29 -4.00 8.69
C SER A 321 7.61 -5.10 7.85
N SER A 322 7.40 -6.29 8.42
CA SER A 322 6.54 -7.33 7.82
C SER A 322 5.74 -8.07 8.90
N PRO A 323 4.50 -8.51 8.59
CA PRO A 323 3.69 -9.34 9.49
C PRO A 323 4.41 -10.61 9.91
N GLU A 324 5.12 -11.25 8.99
CA GLU A 324 5.82 -12.52 9.18
C GLU A 324 6.97 -12.36 10.19
N LEU A 325 7.78 -11.31 10.04
CA LEU A 325 8.90 -11.04 10.93
C LEU A 325 8.40 -10.70 12.34
N ALA A 326 7.36 -9.87 12.42
CA ALA A 326 6.74 -9.50 13.68
C ALA A 326 6.18 -10.73 14.42
N SER A 327 5.44 -11.62 13.73
CA SER A 327 4.90 -12.86 14.30
C SER A 327 6.02 -13.80 14.76
N TYR A 328 7.05 -13.97 13.93
CA TYR A 328 8.20 -14.81 14.27
C TYR A 328 8.92 -14.33 15.53
N PHE A 329 9.12 -13.00 15.64
CA PHE A 329 9.71 -12.41 16.85
C PHE A 329 8.85 -12.65 18.07
N GLU A 330 7.53 -12.44 18.00
CA GLU A 330 6.60 -12.64 19.12
C GLU A 330 6.59 -14.09 19.61
N GLU A 331 6.57 -15.05 18.69
CA GLU A 331 6.62 -16.48 19.05
C GLU A 331 7.94 -16.84 19.72
N THR A 332 9.07 -16.38 19.15
CA THR A 332 10.39 -16.57 19.76
C THR A 332 10.47 -15.97 21.17
N ALA A 333 9.95 -14.74 21.34
CA ALA A 333 9.92 -14.07 22.65
C ALA A 333 8.98 -14.79 23.65
N SER A 334 7.87 -15.37 23.17
CA SER A 334 6.95 -16.17 23.98
C SER A 334 7.64 -17.44 24.50
N GLU A 335 8.40 -18.14 23.67
CA GLU A 335 9.19 -19.30 24.10
C GLU A 335 10.22 -18.92 25.17
N LEU A 336 10.93 -17.81 24.98
CA LEU A 336 11.86 -17.31 26.02
C LEU A 336 11.16 -17.00 27.34
N LYS A 337 9.96 -16.39 27.30
CA LYS A 337 9.15 -16.11 28.50
C LYS A 337 8.72 -17.41 29.22
N ASN A 338 8.36 -18.44 28.45
CA ASN A 338 7.98 -19.74 29.00
C ASN A 338 9.16 -20.41 29.72
N TRP A 339 10.33 -20.39 29.09
CA TRP A 339 11.54 -20.93 29.73
C TRP A 339 11.99 -20.15 30.94
N ALA A 340 11.85 -18.81 30.95
CA ALA A 340 12.20 -17.99 32.11
C ALA A 340 11.38 -18.31 33.33
N LYS A 341 10.15 -18.81 33.18
CA LYS A 341 9.28 -19.19 34.29
C LYS A 341 9.76 -20.47 35.05
N GLY A 342 10.49 -21.35 34.37
CA GLY A 342 10.92 -22.65 34.92
C GLY A 342 12.44 -22.84 35.09
N ALA A 343 13.25 -21.84 34.74
CA ALA A 343 14.70 -21.98 34.72
C ALA A 343 15.37 -21.62 36.07
N GLU A 344 16.30 -22.46 36.54
CA GLU A 344 17.26 -22.14 37.55
C GLU A 344 18.69 -22.32 36.99
N PRO A 345 19.54 -21.29 36.96
CA PRO A 345 19.31 -19.90 37.39
C PRO A 345 18.34 -19.14 36.45
N ARG A 346 17.69 -18.11 37.01
CA ARG A 346 16.73 -17.26 36.23
C ARG A 346 17.40 -16.67 34.99
N ILE A 347 16.71 -16.79 33.85
CA ILE A 347 17.14 -16.19 32.60
C ILE A 347 16.85 -14.68 32.67
N ASP A 348 17.84 -13.86 32.29
CA ASP A 348 17.66 -12.44 32.09
C ASP A 348 16.91 -12.26 30.75
N LEU A 349 15.56 -12.12 30.85
CA LEU A 349 14.67 -12.07 29.71
C LEU A 349 14.96 -10.87 28.78
N ASP A 350 15.27 -9.70 29.36
CA ASP A 350 15.55 -8.50 28.58
C ASP A 350 16.81 -8.67 27.74
N LYS A 351 17.86 -9.29 28.29
CA LYS A 351 19.06 -9.63 27.52
C LYS A 351 18.79 -10.69 26.46
N ALA A 352 18.01 -11.71 26.76
CA ALA A 352 17.65 -12.76 25.81
C ALA A 352 16.88 -12.18 24.62
N VAL A 353 15.89 -11.33 24.86
CA VAL A 353 15.12 -10.63 23.82
C VAL A 353 16.04 -9.75 22.95
N LYS A 354 16.96 -8.98 23.55
CA LYS A 354 17.92 -8.19 22.79
C LYS A 354 18.85 -9.02 21.91
N ILE A 355 19.24 -10.21 22.35
CA ILE A 355 19.99 -11.17 21.52
C ILE A 355 19.13 -11.61 20.34
N VAL A 356 17.87 -12.03 20.58
CA VAL A 356 16.95 -12.41 19.49
C VAL A 356 16.83 -11.29 18.48
N VAL A 357 16.54 -10.07 18.91
CA VAL A 357 16.37 -8.90 18.01
C VAL A 357 17.63 -8.68 17.19
N ASN A 358 18.81 -8.61 17.84
CA ASN A 358 20.06 -8.38 17.13
C ASN A 358 20.33 -9.44 16.06
N TYR A 359 20.12 -10.72 16.37
CA TYR A 359 20.34 -11.79 15.40
C TYR A 359 19.27 -11.80 14.30
N LEU A 360 18.03 -11.49 14.60
CA LEU A 360 16.95 -11.41 13.60
C LEU A 360 17.15 -10.27 12.61
N ILE A 361 17.49 -9.06 13.10
CA ILE A 361 17.54 -7.87 12.24
C ILE A 361 18.92 -7.66 11.57
N THR A 362 19.98 -8.28 12.11
CA THR A 362 21.35 -8.05 11.59
C THR A 362 21.95 -9.32 10.99
N GLU A 363 22.03 -10.41 11.77
CA GLU A 363 22.76 -11.61 11.35
C GLU A 363 21.99 -12.45 10.34
N THR A 364 20.66 -12.63 10.53
CA THR A 364 19.85 -13.43 9.61
C THR A 364 19.84 -12.85 8.19
N PRO A 365 19.61 -11.53 7.96
CA PRO A 365 19.72 -10.94 6.63
C PRO A 365 21.15 -11.05 6.05
N ARG A 366 22.18 -10.92 6.88
CA ARG A 366 23.59 -11.09 6.47
C ARG A 366 23.86 -12.50 5.97
N ILE A 367 23.38 -13.53 6.70
CA ILE A 367 23.52 -14.93 6.30
C ILE A 367 22.77 -15.19 4.98
N ALA A 368 21.53 -14.72 4.84
CA ALA A 368 20.76 -14.84 3.61
C ALA A 368 21.50 -14.24 2.41
N SER A 369 22.06 -13.03 2.58
CA SER A 369 22.88 -12.37 1.56
C SER A 369 24.12 -13.18 1.16
N ILE A 370 24.86 -13.74 2.11
CA ILE A 370 26.04 -14.58 1.85
C ILE A 370 25.66 -15.86 1.08
N LEU A 371 24.49 -16.41 1.35
CA LEU A 371 23.98 -17.62 0.70
C LEU A 371 23.26 -17.34 -0.63
N ASN A 372 23.17 -16.05 -1.04
CA ASN A 372 22.42 -15.60 -2.21
C ASN A 372 20.93 -16.02 -2.18
N ILE A 373 20.33 -16.01 -0.99
CA ILE A 373 18.91 -16.30 -0.78
C ILE A 373 18.18 -14.95 -0.67
N THR A 374 17.39 -14.61 -1.68
CA THR A 374 16.72 -13.28 -1.77
C THR A 374 15.29 -13.31 -1.25
N ASP A 375 14.66 -14.49 -1.30
CA ASP A 375 13.28 -14.69 -0.83
C ASP A 375 13.24 -15.94 0.05
N TYR A 376 13.02 -15.74 1.35
CA TYR A 376 12.96 -16.83 2.31
C TYR A 376 11.98 -16.54 3.43
N ALA A 377 11.17 -17.52 3.75
CA ALA A 377 10.39 -17.52 4.98
C ALA A 377 11.29 -18.06 6.11
N LEU A 378 11.66 -17.19 7.08
CA LEU A 378 12.55 -17.60 8.18
C LEU A 378 12.03 -18.82 8.93
N ARG A 379 10.70 -18.92 9.09
CA ARG A 379 10.03 -20.06 9.72
C ARG A 379 10.26 -21.39 9.01
N GLU A 380 10.46 -21.39 7.70
CA GLU A 380 10.78 -22.59 6.91
C GLU A 380 12.23 -23.05 7.10
N ARG A 381 13.08 -22.16 7.62
CA ARG A 381 14.50 -22.41 7.87
C ARG A 381 14.80 -22.72 9.33
N ILE A 382 14.23 -21.95 10.24
CA ILE A 382 14.45 -22.08 11.67
C ILE A 382 13.11 -21.89 12.38
N PHE A 383 12.65 -22.87 13.14
CA PHE A 383 11.46 -22.69 13.95
C PHE A 383 11.71 -21.72 15.11
N PRO A 384 10.70 -20.91 15.54
CA PRO A 384 10.84 -19.94 16.61
C PRO A 384 11.39 -20.54 17.91
N GLU A 385 11.02 -21.78 18.25
CA GLU A 385 11.50 -22.51 19.41
C GLU A 385 13.01 -22.75 19.34
N ASN A 386 13.51 -23.17 18.17
CA ASN A 386 14.93 -23.41 17.96
C ASN A 386 15.73 -22.10 18.00
N PHE A 387 15.14 -21.01 17.50
CA PHE A 387 15.76 -19.69 17.58
C PHE A 387 15.82 -19.17 19.03
N ALA A 388 14.80 -19.46 19.83
CA ALA A 388 14.76 -19.15 21.26
C ALA A 388 15.82 -19.95 22.02
N GLU A 389 16.01 -21.25 21.70
CA GLU A 389 17.06 -22.07 22.29
C GLU A 389 18.46 -21.59 21.91
N PHE A 390 18.64 -21.21 20.64
CA PHE A 390 19.86 -20.57 20.18
C PHE A 390 20.17 -19.30 21.02
N ALA A 391 19.21 -18.40 21.16
CA ALA A 391 19.39 -17.16 21.94
C ALA A 391 19.74 -17.45 23.41
N LYS A 392 19.15 -18.46 24.02
CA LYS A 392 19.48 -18.95 25.38
C LYS A 392 20.92 -19.46 25.46
N THR A 393 21.36 -20.24 24.48
CA THR A 393 22.72 -20.80 24.40
C THR A 393 23.76 -19.68 24.31
N VAL A 394 23.47 -18.63 23.51
CA VAL A 394 24.30 -17.42 23.41
C VAL A 394 24.31 -16.65 24.73
N LEU A 395 23.16 -16.46 25.36
CA LEU A 395 23.04 -15.73 26.64
C LEU A 395 23.83 -16.40 27.76
N GLN A 396 23.83 -17.73 27.81
CA GLN A 396 24.55 -18.53 28.80
C GLN A 396 26.08 -18.58 28.56
N GLY A 397 26.56 -18.02 27.43
CA GLY A 397 27.98 -18.04 27.09
C GLY A 397 28.50 -19.42 26.70
N VAL A 398 27.63 -20.37 26.35
CA VAL A 398 28.01 -21.73 25.93
C VAL A 398 28.76 -21.67 24.61
N VAL A 399 28.44 -20.69 23.76
CA VAL A 399 29.09 -20.42 22.48
C VAL A 399 29.70 -19.02 22.46
N SER A 400 30.87 -18.88 21.83
CA SER A 400 31.47 -17.57 21.56
C SER A 400 30.66 -16.83 20.49
N SER A 401 30.87 -15.52 20.33
CA SER A 401 30.19 -14.75 19.28
C SER A 401 30.41 -15.32 17.87
N SER A 402 31.61 -15.76 17.53
CA SER A 402 31.92 -16.42 16.26
C SER A 402 31.27 -17.80 16.15
N GLY A 403 31.21 -18.56 17.25
CA GLY A 403 30.50 -19.83 17.33
C GLY A 403 29.02 -19.68 17.12
N ALA A 404 28.42 -18.64 17.71
CA ALA A 404 27.00 -18.32 17.53
C ALA A 404 26.66 -17.99 16.05
N GLN A 405 27.50 -17.20 15.37
CA GLN A 405 27.31 -16.91 13.95
C GLN A 405 27.42 -18.18 13.08
N ALA A 406 28.38 -19.06 13.39
CA ALA A 406 28.53 -20.34 12.68
C ALA A 406 27.33 -21.27 12.93
N LEU A 407 26.87 -21.38 14.19
CA LEU A 407 25.70 -22.16 14.57
C LEU A 407 24.43 -21.64 13.86
N LEU A 408 24.16 -20.33 13.89
CA LEU A 408 23.01 -19.75 13.21
C LEU A 408 23.04 -20.01 11.70
N LYS A 409 24.24 -19.94 11.09
CA LYS A 409 24.41 -20.26 9.67
C LYS A 409 24.06 -21.71 9.37
N GLU A 410 24.53 -22.64 10.20
CA GLU A 410 24.15 -24.07 10.06
C GLU A 410 22.65 -24.29 10.23
N MET A 411 22.02 -23.70 11.25
CA MET A 411 20.57 -23.75 11.45
C MET A 411 19.81 -23.22 10.23
N PHE A 412 20.34 -22.16 9.58
CA PHE A 412 19.71 -21.57 8.40
C PHE A 412 19.85 -22.44 7.14
N ILE A 413 20.90 -23.27 7.05
CA ILE A 413 21.17 -24.17 5.92
C ILE A 413 20.43 -25.51 6.09
N SER A 414 20.46 -26.06 7.29
CA SER A 414 19.97 -27.43 7.56
C SER A 414 18.46 -27.50 7.84
N GLY A 415 17.82 -26.41 8.18
CA GLY A 415 16.40 -26.33 8.49
C GLY A 415 16.11 -26.56 9.95
#